data_ee0814c3ca1914f573f005278a906bc2
#
_entry.id   ee0814c3ca1914f573f005278a906bc2
#
_cell.length_a   1.000
_cell.length_b   1.000
_cell.length_c   1.000
_cell.angle_alpha   90.00
_cell.angle_beta   90.00
_cell.angle_gamma   90.00
#
_symmetry.space_group_name_H-M   'P 1'
#
loop_
_entity.id
_entity.type
_entity.pdbx_description
1 polymer ?
#
loop_
_entity_poly.entity_id
_entity_poly.type
_entity_poly.pdbx_seq_one_letter_code
_entity_poly.pdbx_strand_id
1 'polypeptide(L)'
;MRIIAGTYKGRHFDIPRSFKARPTTDFAKENIFNVLQGRIDLEDLTALDLFAGTGSISMELISRGCASVVSVEADRDHAHFIRQCMQKLNTERNILVRGDVFRFLKTCHRKFNFIFADPPYTLPELPQIPDLIFRYGLLEDNGILVFEHGKKDDFSAHPCCIDHRAYGSVNFSIFQQVARQEKEGDTEENE
;
A
#
# COMPACT_ATOMS: atom_id res chain seq x y z
N MET A 1 -10.62 -15.24 1.60
CA MET A 1 -9.79 -14.11 2.08
C MET A 1 -10.00 -13.94 3.57
N ARG A 2 -8.94 -13.86 4.34
CA ARG A 2 -8.98 -13.80 5.81
C ARG A 2 -8.20 -12.59 6.33
N ILE A 3 -8.69 -11.94 7.38
CA ILE A 3 -7.94 -10.91 8.13
C ILE A 3 -7.04 -11.63 9.15
N ILE A 4 -5.73 -11.31 9.12
CA ILE A 4 -4.70 -12.07 9.85
C ILE A 4 -4.56 -11.57 11.28
N ALA A 5 -4.59 -10.25 11.50
CA ALA A 5 -4.33 -9.65 12.81
C ALA A 5 -5.23 -8.44 13.09
N GLY A 6 -5.11 -7.87 14.29
CA GLY A 6 -5.82 -6.67 14.72
C GLY A 6 -7.26 -6.91 15.15
N THR A 7 -8.04 -5.83 15.20
CA THR A 7 -9.42 -5.79 15.72
C THR A 7 -10.37 -6.77 15.03
N TYR A 8 -10.17 -7.00 13.74
CA TYR A 8 -11.02 -7.89 12.93
C TYR A 8 -10.38 -9.25 12.63
N LYS A 9 -9.33 -9.64 13.38
CA LYS A 9 -8.63 -10.92 13.20
C LYS A 9 -9.59 -12.10 13.07
N GLY A 10 -9.34 -12.97 12.08
CA GLY A 10 -10.10 -14.17 11.83
C GLY A 10 -11.39 -13.97 11.03
N ARG A 11 -11.80 -12.73 10.74
CA ARG A 11 -12.96 -12.48 9.86
C ARG A 11 -12.66 -13.00 8.45
N HIS A 12 -13.63 -13.68 7.88
CA HIS A 12 -13.56 -14.28 6.54
C HIS A 12 -14.54 -13.64 5.58
N PHE A 13 -14.12 -13.50 4.32
CA PHE A 13 -14.96 -13.04 3.23
C PHE A 13 -14.78 -13.98 2.04
N ASP A 14 -15.90 -14.49 1.52
CA ASP A 14 -15.92 -15.35 0.35
C ASP A 14 -15.77 -14.49 -0.90
N ILE A 15 -14.69 -14.70 -1.64
CA ILE A 15 -14.41 -14.00 -2.87
C ILE A 15 -15.26 -14.63 -3.99
N PRO A 16 -16.01 -13.85 -4.77
CA PRO A 16 -16.77 -14.36 -5.90
C PRO A 16 -15.87 -15.13 -6.88
N ARG A 17 -16.32 -16.30 -7.31
CA ARG A 17 -15.58 -17.16 -8.26
C ARG A 17 -15.31 -16.49 -9.61
N SER A 18 -16.10 -15.47 -9.94
CA SER A 18 -15.94 -14.66 -11.17
C SER A 18 -14.74 -13.73 -11.15
N PHE A 19 -14.13 -13.49 -9.97
CA PHE A 19 -12.99 -12.59 -9.86
C PHE A 19 -11.74 -13.24 -10.46
N LYS A 20 -11.13 -12.54 -11.41
CA LYS A 20 -9.90 -12.99 -12.08
C LYS A 20 -8.65 -12.69 -11.27
N ALA A 21 -8.70 -11.68 -10.41
CA ALA A 21 -7.57 -11.31 -9.55
C ALA A 21 -7.37 -12.39 -8.48
N ARG A 22 -6.14 -12.88 -8.35
CA ARG A 22 -5.74 -13.67 -7.20
C ARG A 22 -5.41 -12.71 -6.08
N PRO A 23 -6.07 -12.79 -4.91
CA PRO A 23 -5.64 -12.00 -3.76
C PRO A 23 -4.23 -12.41 -3.37
N THR A 24 -3.45 -11.48 -2.85
CA THR A 24 -2.20 -11.77 -2.14
C THR A 24 -2.47 -12.94 -1.20
N THR A 25 -1.69 -14.00 -1.29
CA THR A 25 -1.93 -15.20 -0.46
C THR A 25 -1.86 -14.82 1.01
N ASP A 26 -2.66 -15.49 1.85
CA ASP A 26 -2.61 -15.27 3.31
C ASP A 26 -1.18 -15.44 3.85
N PHE A 27 -0.41 -16.38 3.26
CA PHE A 27 1.00 -16.61 3.61
C PHE A 27 1.88 -15.39 3.28
N ALA A 28 1.84 -14.86 2.05
CA ALA A 28 2.64 -13.70 1.66
C ALA A 28 2.24 -12.46 2.46
N LYS A 29 0.93 -12.25 2.67
CA LYS A 29 0.39 -11.15 3.47
C LYS A 29 0.87 -11.23 4.93
N GLU A 30 0.77 -12.38 5.57
CA GLU A 30 1.23 -12.58 6.94
C GLU A 30 2.73 -12.29 7.08
N ASN A 31 3.53 -12.80 6.17
CA ASN A 31 4.98 -12.62 6.20
C ASN A 31 5.40 -11.14 5.99
N ILE A 32 4.80 -10.45 5.02
CA ILE A 32 5.17 -9.04 4.81
C ILE A 32 4.75 -8.17 5.99
N PHE A 33 3.58 -8.38 6.58
CA PHE A 33 3.17 -7.64 7.77
C PHE A 33 4.03 -7.97 9.00
N ASN A 34 4.56 -9.20 9.14
CA ASN A 34 5.51 -9.53 10.20
C ASN A 34 6.84 -8.77 10.04
N VAL A 35 7.33 -8.60 8.81
CA VAL A 35 8.51 -7.76 8.53
C VAL A 35 8.24 -6.31 8.88
N LEU A 36 7.04 -5.81 8.61
CA LEU A 36 6.67 -4.41 8.87
C LEU A 36 6.53 -4.09 10.36
N GLN A 37 6.12 -5.05 11.22
CA GLN A 37 5.97 -4.83 12.67
C GLN A 37 7.25 -4.30 13.35
N GLY A 38 8.43 -4.61 12.81
CA GLY A 38 9.69 -4.09 13.31
C GLY A 38 10.12 -2.73 12.72
N ARG A 39 9.32 -2.18 11.78
CA ARG A 39 9.68 -0.98 11.01
C ARG A 39 8.70 0.17 11.15
N ILE A 40 7.42 -0.13 11.29
CA ILE A 40 6.36 0.86 11.35
C ILE A 40 5.24 0.36 12.28
N ASP A 41 4.79 1.24 13.16
CA ASP A 41 3.54 1.04 13.89
C ASP A 41 2.40 1.59 13.02
N LEU A 42 1.41 0.76 12.73
CA LEU A 42 0.29 1.12 11.86
C LEU A 42 -0.86 1.81 12.62
N GLU A 43 -0.82 1.85 13.95
CA GLU A 43 -1.85 2.50 14.77
C GLU A 43 -1.96 3.98 14.41
N ASP A 44 -3.17 4.46 14.21
CA ASP A 44 -3.53 5.84 13.88
C ASP A 44 -2.90 6.41 12.58
N LEU A 45 -2.23 5.60 11.78
CA LEU A 45 -1.63 6.06 10.52
C LEU A 45 -2.67 6.17 9.38
N THR A 46 -2.30 6.97 8.38
CA THR A 46 -2.99 7.03 7.09
C THR A 46 -2.29 6.15 6.07
N ALA A 47 -3.05 5.31 5.38
CA ALA A 47 -2.51 4.38 4.40
C ALA A 47 -3.19 4.49 3.03
N LEU A 48 -2.46 4.07 1.99
CA LEU A 48 -2.92 3.99 0.61
C LEU A 48 -2.70 2.56 0.10
N ASP A 49 -3.75 1.97 -0.46
CA ASP A 49 -3.75 0.65 -1.09
C ASP A 49 -4.03 0.83 -2.59
N LEU A 50 -2.98 0.76 -3.40
CA LEU A 50 -3.03 0.89 -4.85
C LEU A 50 -3.23 -0.47 -5.50
N PHE A 51 -4.12 -0.54 -6.49
CA PHE A 51 -4.56 -1.80 -7.10
C PHE A 51 -5.22 -2.72 -6.06
N ALA A 52 -6.16 -2.18 -5.28
CA ALA A 52 -6.67 -2.82 -4.06
C ALA A 52 -7.35 -4.19 -4.30
N GLY A 53 -7.76 -4.51 -5.53
CA GLY A 53 -8.34 -5.80 -5.90
C GLY A 53 -9.53 -6.18 -5.02
N THR A 54 -9.38 -7.20 -4.21
CA THR A 54 -10.40 -7.63 -3.24
C THR A 54 -10.43 -6.80 -1.95
N GLY A 55 -9.53 -5.84 -1.79
CA GLY A 55 -9.38 -5.05 -0.57
C GLY A 55 -8.74 -5.80 0.60
N SER A 56 -8.06 -6.91 0.33
CA SER A 56 -7.43 -7.75 1.37
C SER A 56 -6.43 -6.97 2.21
N ILE A 57 -5.61 -6.13 1.58
CA ILE A 57 -4.62 -5.28 2.25
C ILE A 57 -5.32 -4.13 2.98
N SER A 58 -6.27 -3.47 2.33
CA SER A 58 -7.04 -2.39 2.97
C SER A 58 -7.71 -2.83 4.27
N MET A 59 -8.33 -4.01 4.28
CA MET A 59 -8.98 -4.56 5.48
C MET A 59 -7.96 -4.95 6.56
N GLU A 60 -6.81 -5.49 6.17
CA GLU A 60 -5.73 -5.81 7.09
C GLU A 60 -5.17 -4.55 7.76
N LEU A 61 -4.93 -3.47 7.00
CA LEU A 61 -4.45 -2.18 7.51
C LEU A 61 -5.44 -1.57 8.51
N ILE A 62 -6.73 -1.55 8.18
CA ILE A 62 -7.77 -1.07 9.09
C ILE A 62 -7.83 -1.92 10.36
N SER A 63 -7.73 -3.24 10.22
CA SER A 63 -7.73 -4.17 11.35
C SER A 63 -6.54 -3.97 12.29
N ARG A 64 -5.40 -3.55 11.76
CA ARG A 64 -4.17 -3.27 12.50
C ARG A 64 -4.11 -1.84 13.07
N GLY A 65 -5.19 -1.08 12.95
CA GLY A 65 -5.32 0.21 13.65
C GLY A 65 -5.19 1.46 12.78
N CYS A 66 -4.94 1.35 11.46
CA CYS A 66 -4.89 2.53 10.61
C CYS A 66 -6.15 3.40 10.79
N ALA A 67 -5.95 4.70 11.00
CA ALA A 67 -7.03 5.66 11.17
C ALA A 67 -7.84 5.84 9.87
N SER A 68 -7.16 5.79 8.73
CA SER A 68 -7.79 5.93 7.41
C SER A 68 -6.99 5.16 6.35
N VAL A 69 -7.70 4.44 5.50
CA VAL A 69 -7.12 3.73 4.34
C VAL A 69 -7.84 4.18 3.07
N VAL A 70 -7.08 4.72 2.12
CA VAL A 70 -7.58 5.00 0.77
C VAL A 70 -7.31 3.76 -0.09
N SER A 71 -8.36 3.18 -0.67
CA SER A 71 -8.25 2.03 -1.59
C SER A 71 -8.54 2.51 -3.01
N VAL A 72 -7.61 2.29 -3.93
CA VAL A 72 -7.78 2.63 -5.36
C VAL A 72 -7.97 1.35 -6.15
N GLU A 73 -9.14 1.22 -6.81
CA GLU A 73 -9.50 0.05 -7.60
C GLU A 73 -10.26 0.47 -8.86
N ALA A 74 -9.81 -0.01 -10.01
CA ALA A 74 -10.41 0.33 -11.30
C ALA A 74 -11.65 -0.52 -11.61
N ASP A 75 -11.61 -1.80 -11.25
CA ASP A 75 -12.70 -2.73 -11.55
C ASP A 75 -13.93 -2.44 -10.68
N ARG A 76 -15.09 -2.39 -11.34
CA ARG A 76 -16.37 -2.08 -10.70
C ARG A 76 -16.80 -3.13 -9.68
N ASP A 77 -16.62 -4.39 -10.04
CA ASP A 77 -17.11 -5.50 -9.22
C ASP A 77 -16.21 -5.69 -7.99
N HIS A 78 -14.89 -5.52 -8.15
CA HIS A 78 -13.95 -5.48 -7.05
C HIS A 78 -14.25 -4.30 -6.10
N ALA A 79 -14.46 -3.10 -6.63
CA ALA A 79 -14.81 -1.92 -5.83
C ALA A 79 -16.13 -2.13 -5.06
N HIS A 80 -17.13 -2.76 -5.70
CA HIS A 80 -18.38 -3.12 -5.03
C HIS A 80 -18.16 -4.11 -3.89
N PHE A 81 -17.34 -5.13 -4.12
CA PHE A 81 -16.99 -6.13 -3.11
C PHE A 81 -16.26 -5.50 -1.91
N ILE A 82 -15.29 -4.62 -2.15
CA ILE A 82 -14.62 -3.88 -1.07
C ILE A 82 -15.65 -3.15 -0.20
N ARG A 83 -16.58 -2.41 -0.83
CA ARG A 83 -17.62 -1.68 -0.10
C ARG A 83 -18.49 -2.61 0.77
N GLN A 84 -18.90 -3.75 0.22
CA GLN A 84 -19.69 -4.74 0.98
C GLN A 84 -18.90 -5.31 2.18
N CYS A 85 -17.61 -5.58 2.00
CA CYS A 85 -16.75 -6.05 3.07
C CYS A 85 -16.60 -5.02 4.19
N MET A 86 -16.40 -3.73 3.84
CA MET A 86 -16.30 -2.65 4.82
C MET A 86 -17.61 -2.44 5.59
N GLN A 87 -18.75 -2.55 4.93
CA GLN A 87 -20.08 -2.54 5.58
C GLN A 87 -20.22 -3.70 6.58
N LYS A 88 -19.80 -4.92 6.21
CA LYS A 88 -19.81 -6.09 7.12
C LYS A 88 -18.87 -5.94 8.30
N LEU A 89 -17.77 -5.19 8.15
CA LEU A 89 -16.87 -4.84 9.25
C LEU A 89 -17.42 -3.70 10.11
N ASN A 90 -18.47 -3.04 9.66
CA ASN A 90 -19.03 -1.83 10.29
C ASN A 90 -17.97 -0.76 10.53
N THR A 91 -17.21 -0.43 9.49
CA THR A 91 -16.12 0.56 9.55
C THR A 91 -16.26 1.61 8.46
N GLU A 92 -15.97 2.86 8.82
CA GLU A 92 -15.92 4.01 7.91
C GLU A 92 -14.48 4.46 7.62
N ARG A 93 -13.48 3.71 8.09
CA ARG A 93 -12.06 4.05 7.92
C ARG A 93 -11.55 3.84 6.49
N ASN A 94 -12.36 3.30 5.59
CA ASN A 94 -11.99 3.10 4.18
C ASN A 94 -12.59 4.18 3.29
N ILE A 95 -11.72 4.82 2.50
CA ILE A 95 -12.10 5.74 1.43
C ILE A 95 -11.84 5.03 0.11
N LEU A 96 -12.91 4.52 -0.51
CA LEU A 96 -12.81 3.79 -1.78
C LEU A 96 -12.86 4.75 -2.97
N VAL A 97 -11.79 4.78 -3.74
CA VAL A 97 -11.67 5.51 -5.01
C VAL A 97 -11.76 4.51 -6.15
N ARG A 98 -12.87 4.54 -6.90
CA ARG A 98 -12.99 3.74 -8.12
C ARG A 98 -12.40 4.51 -9.29
N GLY A 99 -11.23 4.05 -9.78
CA GLY A 99 -10.54 4.72 -10.88
C GLY A 99 -9.19 4.11 -11.22
N ASP A 100 -8.60 4.65 -12.25
CA ASP A 100 -7.25 4.30 -12.69
C ASP A 100 -6.19 4.82 -11.72
N VAL A 101 -5.22 3.96 -11.36
CA VAL A 101 -4.16 4.28 -10.40
C VAL A 101 -3.27 5.41 -10.90
N PHE A 102 -2.88 5.44 -12.17
CA PHE A 102 -1.98 6.48 -12.69
C PHE A 102 -2.66 7.84 -12.71
N ARG A 103 -3.96 7.89 -12.99
CA ARG A 103 -4.74 9.11 -12.86
C ARG A 103 -4.83 9.56 -11.42
N PHE A 104 -5.06 8.63 -10.49
CA PHE A 104 -5.08 8.93 -9.06
C PHE A 104 -3.75 9.50 -8.59
N LEU A 105 -2.62 8.86 -8.92
CA LEU A 105 -1.27 9.31 -8.54
C LEU A 105 -1.01 10.76 -8.98
N LYS A 106 -1.46 11.14 -10.20
CA LYS A 106 -1.28 12.51 -10.74
C LYS A 106 -2.12 13.58 -10.04
N THR A 107 -3.26 13.19 -9.48
CA THR A 107 -4.24 14.16 -8.94
C THR A 107 -4.35 14.12 -7.42
N CYS A 108 -3.70 13.16 -6.77
CA CYS A 108 -3.69 13.05 -5.32
C CYS A 108 -2.67 14.04 -4.71
N HIS A 109 -3.13 14.89 -3.80
CA HIS A 109 -2.30 15.83 -3.05
C HIS A 109 -2.15 15.44 -1.58
N ARG A 110 -2.72 14.29 -1.17
CA ARG A 110 -2.54 13.75 0.18
C ARG A 110 -1.24 12.99 0.25
N LYS A 111 -0.59 13.06 1.41
CA LYS A 111 0.50 12.18 1.78
C LYS A 111 0.01 11.05 2.69
N PHE A 112 0.75 9.96 2.70
CA PHE A 112 0.44 8.76 3.45
C PHE A 112 1.66 8.29 4.21
N ASN A 113 1.44 7.79 5.41
CA ASN A 113 2.51 7.17 6.21
C ASN A 113 2.90 5.80 5.66
N PHE A 114 1.93 5.12 5.03
CA PHE A 114 2.12 3.79 4.47
C PHE A 114 1.43 3.68 3.11
N ILE A 115 2.13 3.15 2.12
CA ILE A 115 1.58 2.84 0.80
C ILE A 115 1.85 1.37 0.49
N PHE A 116 0.83 0.65 0.06
CA PHE A 116 0.95 -0.68 -0.54
C PHE A 116 0.54 -0.61 -2.01
N ALA A 117 1.28 -1.27 -2.88
CA ALA A 117 0.95 -1.34 -4.29
C ALA A 117 1.22 -2.76 -4.83
N ASP A 118 0.19 -3.39 -5.39
CA ASP A 118 0.22 -4.72 -6.00
C ASP A 118 -0.34 -4.65 -7.43
N PRO A 119 0.43 -4.10 -8.39
CA PRO A 119 0.00 -4.01 -9.77
C PRO A 119 -0.01 -5.38 -10.45
N PRO A 120 -0.84 -5.57 -11.49
CA PRO A 120 -0.74 -6.74 -12.35
C PRO A 120 0.69 -6.87 -12.91
N TYR A 121 1.34 -8.03 -12.76
CA TYR A 121 2.74 -8.24 -13.19
C TYR A 121 2.96 -8.09 -14.70
N THR A 122 1.88 -8.09 -15.48
CA THR A 122 1.91 -7.85 -16.94
C THR A 122 1.78 -6.38 -17.31
N LEU A 123 1.60 -5.50 -16.33
CA LEU A 123 1.45 -4.06 -16.56
C LEU A 123 2.77 -3.46 -17.07
N PRO A 124 2.81 -2.86 -18.28
CA PRO A 124 4.05 -2.30 -18.84
C PRO A 124 4.65 -1.17 -17.98
N GLU A 125 3.82 -0.40 -17.32
CA GLU A 125 4.19 0.73 -16.46
C GLU A 125 4.63 0.32 -15.05
N LEU A 126 4.54 -0.98 -14.69
CA LEU A 126 4.89 -1.48 -13.37
C LEU A 126 6.23 -0.95 -12.86
N PRO A 127 7.34 -0.95 -13.64
CA PRO A 127 8.64 -0.50 -13.14
C PRO A 127 8.69 0.98 -12.75
N GLN A 128 7.75 1.79 -13.24
CA GLN A 128 7.72 3.23 -13.00
C GLN A 128 6.94 3.60 -11.73
N ILE A 129 6.16 2.68 -11.15
CA ILE A 129 5.23 3.00 -10.06
C ILE A 129 5.95 3.53 -8.82
N PRO A 130 7.05 2.93 -8.33
CA PRO A 130 7.77 3.49 -7.20
C PRO A 130 8.25 4.92 -7.47
N ASP A 131 8.90 5.16 -8.61
CA ASP A 131 9.36 6.49 -9.00
C ASP A 131 8.23 7.53 -9.07
N LEU A 132 7.04 7.14 -9.55
CA LEU A 132 5.88 8.03 -9.61
C LEU A 132 5.38 8.41 -8.21
N ILE A 133 5.35 7.45 -7.27
CA ILE A 133 4.93 7.69 -5.90
C ILE A 133 5.86 8.72 -5.23
N PHE A 134 7.18 8.56 -5.39
CA PHE A 134 8.16 9.52 -4.86
C PHE A 134 8.10 10.88 -5.57
N ARG A 135 8.00 10.88 -6.90
CA ARG A 135 7.92 12.11 -7.72
C ARG A 135 6.70 12.96 -7.36
N TYR A 136 5.55 12.35 -7.11
CA TYR A 136 4.35 13.07 -6.72
C TYR A 136 4.29 13.37 -5.22
N GLY A 137 5.29 12.96 -4.45
CA GLY A 137 5.41 13.27 -3.03
C GLY A 137 4.29 12.67 -2.18
N LEU A 138 3.85 11.46 -2.48
CA LEU A 138 2.71 10.82 -1.81
C LEU A 138 3.07 10.18 -0.47
N LEU A 139 4.34 10.09 -0.10
CA LEU A 139 4.78 9.60 1.20
C LEU A 139 5.06 10.76 2.16
N GLU A 140 4.65 10.58 3.42
CA GLU A 140 5.11 11.41 4.52
C GLU A 140 6.61 11.17 4.80
N ASP A 141 7.24 12.04 5.56
CA ASP A 141 8.61 11.84 6.02
C ASP A 141 8.69 10.55 6.83
N ASN A 142 9.68 9.72 6.54
CA ASN A 142 9.84 8.35 7.04
C ASN A 142 8.72 7.37 6.65
N GLY A 143 7.81 7.78 5.76
CA GLY A 143 6.77 6.91 5.22
C GLY A 143 7.33 5.73 4.45
N ILE A 144 6.61 4.62 4.45
CA ILE A 144 7.02 3.35 3.85
C ILE A 144 6.13 3.01 2.66
N LEU A 145 6.76 2.63 1.55
CA LEU A 145 6.10 1.96 0.43
C LEU A 145 6.48 0.48 0.43
N VAL A 146 5.48 -0.39 0.38
CA VAL A 146 5.63 -1.82 0.06
C VAL A 146 5.10 -2.04 -1.35
N PHE A 147 5.96 -2.53 -2.21
CA PHE A 147 5.67 -2.74 -3.62
C PHE A 147 5.78 -4.22 -3.97
N GLU A 148 4.65 -4.84 -4.34
CA GLU A 148 4.61 -6.22 -4.80
C GLU A 148 4.94 -6.30 -6.29
N HIS A 149 5.76 -7.26 -6.69
CA HIS A 149 6.18 -7.46 -8.07
C HIS A 149 6.58 -8.90 -8.38
N GLY A 150 6.72 -9.21 -9.66
CA GLY A 150 7.22 -10.50 -10.12
C GLY A 150 8.74 -10.62 -10.03
N LYS A 151 9.26 -11.84 -10.30
CA LYS A 151 10.71 -12.13 -10.26
C LYS A 151 11.53 -11.42 -11.34
N LYS A 152 10.88 -10.85 -12.36
CA LYS A 152 11.56 -10.18 -13.47
C LYS A 152 12.05 -8.78 -13.11
N ASP A 153 11.45 -8.19 -12.09
CA ASP A 153 11.68 -6.81 -11.70
C ASP A 153 12.62 -6.78 -10.49
N ASP A 154 13.59 -5.89 -10.51
CA ASP A 154 14.55 -5.67 -9.44
C ASP A 154 14.62 -4.17 -9.13
N PHE A 155 14.33 -3.81 -7.89
CA PHE A 155 14.34 -2.43 -7.41
C PHE A 155 15.47 -2.16 -6.41
N SER A 156 16.41 -3.08 -6.24
CA SER A 156 17.52 -2.96 -5.28
C SER A 156 18.43 -1.75 -5.53
N ALA A 157 18.51 -1.30 -6.78
CA ALA A 157 19.28 -0.12 -7.16
C ALA A 157 18.54 1.23 -6.91
N HIS A 158 17.25 1.19 -6.55
CA HIS A 158 16.50 2.42 -6.27
C HIS A 158 17.01 3.07 -4.96
N PRO A 159 17.32 4.38 -4.95
CA PRO A 159 17.97 5.03 -3.80
C PRO A 159 17.17 4.98 -2.50
N CYS A 160 15.86 4.85 -2.59
CA CYS A 160 14.98 4.72 -1.43
C CYS A 160 14.64 3.27 -1.07
N CYS A 161 15.14 2.26 -1.81
CA CYS A 161 14.90 0.85 -1.50
C CYS A 161 15.72 0.45 -0.27
N ILE A 162 15.04 -0.05 0.76
CA ILE A 162 15.68 -0.41 2.04
C ILE A 162 15.67 -1.91 2.32
N ASP A 163 14.82 -2.68 1.63
CA ASP A 163 14.75 -4.13 1.82
C ASP A 163 14.04 -4.81 0.64
N HIS A 164 14.32 -6.10 0.48
CA HIS A 164 13.65 -6.97 -0.49
C HIS A 164 13.30 -8.30 0.16
N ARG A 165 12.07 -8.79 -0.07
CA ARG A 165 11.57 -10.07 0.45
C ARG A 165 10.96 -10.89 -0.67
N ALA A 166 11.30 -12.18 -0.73
CA ALA A 166 10.78 -13.12 -1.70
C ALA A 166 10.03 -14.26 -1.01
N TYR A 167 8.79 -14.49 -1.40
CA TYR A 167 7.92 -15.55 -0.89
C TYR A 167 7.36 -16.35 -2.07
N GLY A 168 8.09 -17.37 -2.49
CA GLY A 168 7.72 -18.16 -3.68
C GLY A 168 7.88 -17.35 -4.98
N SER A 169 6.76 -17.06 -5.65
CA SER A 169 6.73 -16.24 -6.87
C SER A 169 6.47 -14.75 -6.58
N VAL A 170 6.11 -14.41 -5.34
CA VAL A 170 5.78 -13.05 -4.91
C VAL A 170 7.04 -12.40 -4.36
N ASN A 171 7.36 -11.20 -4.81
CA ASN A 171 8.44 -10.39 -4.29
C ASN A 171 7.89 -9.06 -3.77
N PHE A 172 8.46 -8.59 -2.67
CA PHE A 172 8.19 -7.27 -2.12
C PHE A 172 9.48 -6.47 -2.05
N SER A 173 9.48 -5.30 -2.67
CA SER A 173 10.49 -4.28 -2.43
C SER A 173 9.93 -3.25 -1.45
N ILE A 174 10.69 -2.94 -0.42
CA ILE A 174 10.32 -1.99 0.62
C ILE A 174 11.15 -0.73 0.44
N PHE A 175 10.47 0.41 0.36
CA PHE A 175 11.10 1.71 0.20
C PHE A 175 10.73 2.60 1.36
N GLN A 176 11.62 3.53 1.69
CA GLN A 176 11.38 4.52 2.73
C GLN A 176 11.70 5.93 2.22
N GLN A 177 10.77 6.84 2.45
CA GLN A 177 11.02 8.27 2.25
C GLN A 177 11.91 8.78 3.38
N VAL A 178 13.14 9.17 3.06
CA VAL A 178 14.02 9.80 4.03
C VAL A 178 13.50 11.20 4.35
N ALA A 179 13.45 11.55 5.64
CA ALA A 179 13.11 12.91 6.06
C ALA A 179 14.05 13.93 5.38
N ARG A 180 13.49 14.99 4.82
CA ARG A 180 14.31 16.10 4.33
C ARG A 180 14.96 16.77 5.52
N GLN A 181 16.28 16.77 5.57
CA GLN A 181 17.02 17.66 6.48
C GLN A 181 16.70 19.08 6.06
N GLU A 182 15.98 19.83 6.88
CA GLU A 182 15.90 21.28 6.73
C GLU A 182 17.33 21.79 6.79
N LYS A 183 17.82 22.36 5.70
CA LYS A 183 19.06 23.14 5.74
C LYS A 183 18.77 24.29 6.69
N GLU A 184 19.37 24.23 7.90
CA GLU A 184 19.47 25.40 8.77
C GLU A 184 20.06 26.52 7.91
N GLY A 185 19.27 27.58 7.74
CA GLY A 185 19.66 28.71 6.92
C GLY A 185 20.91 29.36 7.49
N ASP A 186 21.94 29.48 6.66
CA ASP A 186 23.03 30.39 6.87
C ASP A 186 22.43 31.81 7.01
N THR A 187 22.23 32.23 8.25
CA THR A 187 22.09 33.65 8.60
C THR A 187 23.50 34.23 8.49
N GLU A 188 23.87 34.67 7.28
CA GLU A 188 24.98 35.61 7.16
C GLU A 188 24.58 36.92 7.86
N GLU A 189 25.09 37.06 9.08
CA GLU A 189 25.22 38.38 9.71
C GLU A 189 26.22 39.19 8.91
N ASN A 190 25.72 40.14 8.14
CA ASN A 190 26.54 41.24 7.60
C ASN A 190 26.61 42.35 8.64
N GLU A 191 27.81 42.48 9.23
CA GLU A 191 28.28 43.70 9.89
C GLU A 191 28.66 44.76 8.85
#